data_af625fd52b3286847b1f93f0f69e0530
#
_entry.id   af625fd52b3286847b1f93f0f69e0530
#
_cell.length_a   1.000
_cell.length_b   1.000
_cell.length_c   1.000
_cell.angle_alpha   90.00
_cell.angle_beta   90.00
_cell.angle_gamma   90.00
#
_symmetry.space_group_name_H-M   'P 1'
#
loop_
_entity.id
_entity.type
_entity.pdbx_description
1 polymer ?
#
loop_
_entity_poly.entity_id
_entity_poly.type
_entity_poly.pdbx_seq_one_letter_code
_entity_poly.pdbx_strand_id
1 'polypeptide(L)'
;HGLVARGGGVEDIVLREIDRPDGEKMAVIHVHANPCDAMGANIINQVCEYLKGPIQELTGETVTMCILSNLVDTKLTRAKVVIHDIEEDLGKRIEEASLFANLDPYRAATNNKGVMNGIDPILIATGNDWRAVEAGVHAYAARSGQYRSITTWTYQGGKLIGVLEAPIVVGTVGGVTKLHPTAQMSLSMLKVSSASELSRICAAVGLVQNLGA
;
A
#
# COMPACT_ATOMS: atom_id res chain seq x y z
N HIS A 1 -7.79 4.17 26.27
CA HIS A 1 -8.17 4.33 24.89
C HIS A 1 -8.18 2.99 24.16
N GLY A 2 -9.32 2.65 23.51
CA GLY A 2 -9.58 1.32 22.98
C GLY A 2 -8.61 0.84 21.88
N LEU A 3 -7.96 1.74 21.12
CA LEU A 3 -6.96 1.37 20.11
C LEU A 3 -5.68 0.85 20.76
N VAL A 4 -5.16 1.57 21.74
CA VAL A 4 -3.93 1.19 22.47
C VAL A 4 -4.14 -0.14 23.23
N ALA A 5 -5.32 -0.34 23.81
CA ALA A 5 -5.65 -1.60 24.48
C ALA A 5 -5.69 -2.82 23.54
N ARG A 6 -5.84 -2.60 22.23
CA ARG A 6 -5.77 -3.63 21.18
C ARG A 6 -4.40 -3.78 20.53
N GLY A 7 -3.38 -3.09 21.03
CA GLY A 7 -2.02 -3.13 20.52
C GLY A 7 -1.71 -2.17 19.37
N GLY A 8 -2.61 -1.22 19.12
CA GLY A 8 -2.39 -0.13 18.15
C GLY A 8 -1.98 1.17 18.84
N GLY A 9 -2.02 2.28 18.09
CA GLY A 9 -1.68 3.62 18.60
C GLY A 9 -0.58 4.28 17.79
N VAL A 10 -0.07 5.41 18.27
CA VAL A 10 1.04 6.13 17.66
C VAL A 10 2.34 5.34 17.87
N GLU A 11 3.09 5.09 16.80
CA GLU A 11 4.35 4.36 16.82
C GLU A 11 5.55 5.29 16.67
N ASP A 12 5.42 6.37 15.87
CA ASP A 12 6.50 7.32 15.63
C ASP A 12 5.97 8.70 15.21
N ILE A 13 6.79 9.74 15.39
CA ILE A 13 6.51 11.09 14.93
C ILE A 13 7.78 11.63 14.25
N VAL A 14 7.68 11.98 12.98
CA VAL A 14 8.79 12.45 12.16
C VAL A 14 8.53 13.86 11.65
N LEU A 15 9.48 14.77 11.87
CA LEU A 15 9.47 16.11 11.29
C LEU A 15 10.21 16.09 9.93
N ARG A 16 9.56 16.64 8.90
CA ARG A 16 10.15 16.88 7.59
C ARG A 16 10.12 18.38 7.28
N GLU A 17 11.22 18.89 6.74
CA GLU A 17 11.28 20.24 6.20
C GLU A 17 11.19 20.18 4.68
N ILE A 18 10.40 21.07 4.10
CA ILE A 18 10.22 21.20 2.64
C ILE A 18 10.60 22.64 2.28
N ASP A 19 11.55 22.81 1.37
CA ASP A 19 11.91 24.12 0.83
C ASP A 19 10.80 24.64 -0.08
N ARG A 20 10.39 25.87 0.15
CA ARG A 20 9.35 26.56 -0.65
C ARG A 20 10.01 27.39 -1.76
N PRO A 21 9.32 27.60 -2.89
CA PRO A 21 9.84 28.44 -3.97
C PRO A 21 10.12 29.91 -3.58
N ASP A 22 9.47 30.40 -2.51
CA ASP A 22 9.67 31.75 -1.97
C ASP A 22 10.88 31.88 -1.01
N GLY A 23 11.61 30.77 -0.81
CA GLY A 23 12.80 30.71 0.06
C GLY A 23 12.49 30.41 1.53
N GLU A 24 11.21 30.30 1.89
CA GLU A 24 10.80 29.88 3.23
C GLU A 24 10.77 28.35 3.34
N LYS A 25 10.59 27.83 4.56
CA LYS A 25 10.43 26.41 4.83
C LYS A 25 9.01 26.09 5.28
N MET A 26 8.55 24.92 4.89
CA MET A 26 7.33 24.31 5.40
C MET A 26 7.70 23.13 6.29
N ALA A 27 7.18 23.11 7.52
CA ALA A 27 7.30 21.98 8.42
C ALA A 27 6.14 21.01 8.21
N VAL A 28 6.44 19.73 8.04
CA VAL A 28 5.44 18.66 7.94
C VAL A 28 5.71 17.64 9.05
N ILE A 29 4.74 17.48 9.94
CA ILE A 29 4.81 16.50 11.01
C ILE A 29 4.08 15.23 10.56
N HIS A 30 4.83 14.14 10.36
CA HIS A 30 4.28 12.83 10.08
C HIS A 30 4.03 12.08 11.39
N VAL A 31 2.79 11.67 11.60
CA VAL A 31 2.40 10.82 12.74
C VAL A 31 2.17 9.40 12.20
N HIS A 32 3.06 8.49 12.54
CA HIS A 32 2.94 7.08 12.21
C HIS A 32 2.10 6.39 13.28
N ALA A 33 1.00 5.77 12.88
CA ALA A 33 0.11 5.09 13.82
C ALA A 33 -0.38 3.77 13.27
N ASN A 34 -0.53 2.80 14.18
CA ASN A 34 -1.05 1.47 13.89
C ASN A 34 -2.55 1.42 14.20
N PRO A 35 -3.42 1.31 13.19
CA PRO A 35 -4.86 1.23 13.38
C PRO A 35 -5.37 -0.20 13.65
N CYS A 36 -4.49 -1.17 13.89
CA CYS A 36 -4.78 -2.61 13.97
C CYS A 36 -5.45 -3.12 12.68
N ASP A 37 -6.59 -3.79 12.79
CA ASP A 37 -7.34 -4.37 11.67
C ASP A 37 -8.28 -3.39 10.96
N ALA A 38 -8.29 -2.12 11.35
CA ALA A 38 -8.96 -1.07 10.58
C ALA A 38 -8.05 -0.55 9.47
N MET A 39 -8.62 -0.08 8.34
CA MET A 39 -7.86 0.66 7.33
C MET A 39 -7.21 1.91 7.94
N GLY A 40 -7.91 2.60 8.84
CA GLY A 40 -7.37 3.64 9.68
C GLY A 40 -7.67 5.07 9.27
N ALA A 41 -8.22 5.33 8.09
CA ALA A 41 -8.40 6.69 7.55
C ALA A 41 -9.07 7.68 8.53
N ASN A 42 -10.21 7.31 9.09
CA ASN A 42 -10.93 8.16 10.05
C ASN A 42 -10.17 8.34 11.36
N ILE A 43 -9.50 7.28 11.84
CA ILE A 43 -8.71 7.31 13.08
C ILE A 43 -7.54 8.28 12.92
N ILE A 44 -6.80 8.17 11.81
CA ILE A 44 -5.63 9.01 11.52
C ILE A 44 -6.05 10.48 11.39
N ASN A 45 -7.12 10.77 10.63
CA ASN A 45 -7.61 12.13 10.50
C ASN A 45 -8.02 12.73 11.85
N GLN A 46 -8.72 11.97 12.70
CA GLN A 46 -9.08 12.43 14.04
C GLN A 46 -7.86 12.70 14.93
N VAL A 47 -6.81 11.88 14.82
CA VAL A 47 -5.55 12.11 15.55
C VAL A 47 -4.87 13.39 15.04
N CYS A 48 -4.77 13.58 13.73
CA CYS A 48 -4.16 14.78 13.16
C CYS A 48 -4.93 16.06 13.55
N GLU A 49 -6.25 16.04 13.47
CA GLU A 49 -7.11 17.17 13.86
C GLU A 49 -6.98 17.49 15.37
N TYR A 50 -6.92 16.46 16.22
CA TYR A 50 -6.71 16.64 17.65
C TYR A 50 -5.37 17.29 17.97
N LEU A 51 -4.31 16.90 17.25
CA LEU A 51 -2.94 17.41 17.48
C LEU A 51 -2.76 18.87 17.06
N LYS A 52 -3.65 19.42 16.23
CA LYS A 52 -3.57 20.80 15.75
C LYS A 52 -3.43 21.81 16.89
N GLY A 53 -4.33 21.78 17.84
CA GLY A 53 -4.30 22.71 18.99
C GLY A 53 -3.00 22.63 19.79
N PRO A 54 -2.64 21.45 20.34
CA PRO A 54 -1.39 21.28 21.08
C PRO A 54 -0.12 21.69 20.31
N ILE A 55 -0.06 21.43 19.00
CA ILE A 55 1.09 21.83 18.19
C ILE A 55 1.16 23.35 18.06
N GLN A 56 0.05 24.02 17.76
CA GLN A 56 0.00 25.51 17.69
C GLN A 56 0.36 26.17 19.01
N GLU A 57 -0.12 25.63 20.14
CA GLU A 57 0.20 26.15 21.47
C GLU A 57 1.70 25.98 21.79
N LEU A 58 2.29 24.86 21.43
CA LEU A 58 3.68 24.56 21.71
C LEU A 58 4.66 25.35 20.85
N THR A 59 4.34 25.53 19.56
CA THR A 59 5.27 26.12 18.58
C THR A 59 5.02 27.61 18.33
N GLY A 60 3.83 28.10 18.59
CA GLY A 60 3.39 29.43 18.18
C GLY A 60 3.06 29.54 16.68
N GLU A 61 3.22 28.47 15.93
CA GLU A 61 3.02 28.42 14.48
C GLU A 61 1.59 28.02 14.10
N THR A 62 1.17 28.37 12.89
CA THR A 62 -0.16 28.02 12.37
C THR A 62 -0.14 26.67 11.68
N VAL A 63 -0.94 25.72 12.14
CA VAL A 63 -1.19 24.45 11.44
C VAL A 63 -2.27 24.63 10.40
N THR A 64 -1.91 24.57 9.13
CA THR A 64 -2.81 24.86 8.00
C THR A 64 -3.60 23.65 7.52
N MET A 65 -3.05 22.42 7.69
CA MET A 65 -3.68 21.19 7.20
C MET A 65 -3.44 20.03 8.16
N CYS A 66 -4.49 19.26 8.41
CA CYS A 66 -4.47 18.02 9.20
C CYS A 66 -5.15 16.93 8.37
N ILE A 67 -4.36 16.04 7.76
CA ILE A 67 -4.90 15.01 6.87
C ILE A 67 -3.97 13.80 6.83
N LEU A 68 -4.53 12.62 6.56
CA LEU A 68 -3.76 11.41 6.30
C LEU A 68 -2.97 11.50 4.98
N SER A 69 -1.95 10.65 4.84
CA SER A 69 -1.33 10.34 3.56
C SER A 69 -1.76 8.95 3.09
N ASN A 70 -2.03 8.80 1.78
CA ASN A 70 -2.26 7.49 1.17
C ASN A 70 -0.95 6.78 0.80
N LEU A 71 0.18 7.49 0.77
CA LEU A 71 1.51 6.86 0.64
C LEU A 71 1.96 6.39 2.02
N VAL A 72 1.70 5.13 2.32
CA VAL A 72 2.08 4.47 3.58
C VAL A 72 3.27 3.55 3.32
N ASP A 73 4.40 4.15 2.95
CA ASP A 73 5.63 3.46 2.55
C ASP A 73 6.35 2.74 3.71
N THR A 74 5.92 2.98 4.94
CA THR A 74 6.39 2.27 6.12
C THR A 74 5.62 0.98 6.40
N LYS A 75 4.46 0.75 5.73
CA LYS A 75 3.64 -0.45 5.88
C LYS A 75 3.55 -1.22 4.55
N LEU A 76 4.61 -1.94 4.23
CA LEU A 76 4.71 -2.69 2.98
C LEU A 76 4.17 -4.11 3.12
N THR A 77 3.46 -4.55 2.08
CA THR A 77 3.05 -5.94 1.88
C THR A 77 3.91 -6.55 0.79
N ARG A 78 4.43 -7.76 1.04
CA ARG A 78 5.25 -8.49 0.10
C ARG A 78 4.65 -9.86 -0.19
N ALA A 79 4.60 -10.22 -1.47
CA ALA A 79 4.33 -11.59 -1.92
C ALA A 79 5.55 -12.11 -2.69
N LYS A 80 5.87 -13.39 -2.51
CA LYS A 80 6.93 -14.07 -3.26
C LYS A 80 6.44 -15.44 -3.69
N VAL A 81 6.73 -15.79 -4.94
CA VAL A 81 6.49 -17.12 -5.49
C VAL A 81 7.77 -17.67 -6.12
N VAL A 82 7.96 -18.97 -6.05
CA VAL A 82 9.02 -19.71 -6.77
C VAL A 82 8.33 -20.80 -7.57
N ILE A 83 8.47 -20.73 -8.90
CA ILE A 83 7.95 -21.71 -9.83
C ILE A 83 9.14 -22.56 -10.29
N HIS A 84 9.05 -23.86 -10.12
CA HIS A 84 10.10 -24.82 -10.47
C HIS A 84 9.90 -25.35 -11.89
N ASP A 85 10.95 -25.94 -12.45
CA ASP A 85 10.94 -26.66 -13.72
C ASP A 85 10.49 -25.78 -14.91
N ILE A 86 10.89 -24.50 -14.89
CA ILE A 86 10.65 -23.55 -15.97
C ILE A 86 11.74 -23.73 -17.05
N GLU A 87 11.32 -23.87 -18.30
CA GLU A 87 12.20 -23.87 -19.46
C GLU A 87 13.04 -22.60 -19.49
N GLU A 88 14.32 -22.73 -19.83
CA GLU A 88 15.28 -21.61 -19.76
C GLU A 88 14.89 -20.44 -20.67
N ASP A 89 14.50 -20.71 -21.91
CA ASP A 89 14.11 -19.67 -22.87
C ASP A 89 12.85 -18.91 -22.40
N LEU A 90 11.86 -19.61 -21.89
CA LEU A 90 10.66 -19.00 -21.32
C LEU A 90 10.99 -18.16 -20.08
N GLY A 91 11.80 -18.71 -19.17
CA GLY A 91 12.20 -18.03 -17.94
C GLY A 91 12.96 -16.74 -18.20
N LYS A 92 13.91 -16.76 -19.15
CA LYS A 92 14.67 -15.57 -19.57
C LYS A 92 13.81 -14.52 -20.23
N ARG A 93 12.84 -14.91 -21.06
CA ARG A 93 11.90 -13.95 -21.69
C ARG A 93 10.99 -13.27 -20.68
N ILE A 94 10.54 -13.99 -19.65
CA ILE A 94 9.75 -13.39 -18.55
C ILE A 94 10.62 -12.41 -17.75
N GLU A 95 11.86 -12.77 -17.45
CA GLU A 95 12.82 -11.88 -16.77
C GLU A 95 13.08 -10.62 -17.58
N GLU A 96 13.30 -10.71 -18.89
CA GLU A 96 13.49 -9.57 -19.78
C GLU A 96 12.27 -8.66 -19.82
N ALA A 97 11.06 -9.23 -19.91
CA ALA A 97 9.81 -8.47 -19.86
C ALA A 97 9.65 -7.73 -18.50
N SER A 98 10.06 -8.36 -17.40
CA SER A 98 10.10 -7.73 -16.09
C SER A 98 11.12 -6.61 -16.01
N LEU A 99 12.31 -6.82 -16.54
CA LEU A 99 13.36 -5.79 -16.64
C LEU A 99 12.87 -4.59 -17.45
N PHE A 100 12.22 -4.80 -18.59
CA PHE A 100 11.61 -3.74 -19.39
C PHE A 100 10.61 -2.92 -18.57
N ALA A 101 9.73 -3.56 -17.80
CA ALA A 101 8.78 -2.86 -16.93
C ALA A 101 9.47 -2.07 -15.78
N ASN A 102 10.68 -2.43 -15.41
CA ASN A 102 11.44 -1.68 -14.39
C ASN A 102 12.21 -0.49 -14.98
N LEU A 103 12.57 -0.53 -16.25
CA LEU A 103 13.40 0.49 -16.90
C LEU A 103 12.56 1.56 -17.62
N ASP A 104 11.43 1.16 -18.21
CA ASP A 104 10.58 2.02 -19.03
C ASP A 104 9.27 2.38 -18.31
N PRO A 105 9.01 3.68 -18.02
CA PRO A 105 7.79 4.09 -17.32
C PRO A 105 6.50 3.82 -18.12
N TYR A 106 6.53 3.77 -19.44
CA TYR A 106 5.36 3.42 -20.25
C TYR A 106 4.97 1.95 -20.04
N ARG A 107 5.97 1.07 -20.05
CA ARG A 107 5.73 -0.36 -19.79
C ARG A 107 5.38 -0.58 -18.31
N ALA A 108 6.00 0.13 -17.38
CA ALA A 108 5.69 0.09 -15.95
C ALA A 108 4.23 0.42 -15.66
N ALA A 109 3.68 1.46 -16.30
CA ALA A 109 2.27 1.85 -16.15
C ALA A 109 1.31 0.71 -16.53
N THR A 110 1.57 0.06 -17.67
CA THR A 110 0.77 -1.09 -18.14
C THR A 110 0.95 -2.32 -17.21
N ASN A 111 2.18 -2.56 -16.77
CA ASN A 111 2.49 -3.65 -15.84
C ASN A 111 1.75 -3.49 -14.50
N ASN A 112 1.82 -2.32 -13.90
CA ASN A 112 1.19 -2.06 -12.60
C ASN A 112 -0.34 -2.03 -12.71
N LYS A 113 -0.90 -1.52 -13.81
CA LYS A 113 -2.33 -1.65 -14.10
C LYS A 113 -2.75 -3.14 -14.15
N GLY A 114 -1.94 -3.99 -14.76
CA GLY A 114 -2.15 -5.44 -14.79
C GLY A 114 -2.16 -6.06 -13.39
N VAL A 115 -1.25 -5.64 -12.51
CA VAL A 115 -1.26 -6.05 -11.09
C VAL A 115 -2.55 -5.62 -10.39
N MET A 116 -2.98 -4.37 -10.62
CA MET A 116 -4.21 -3.85 -10.00
C MET A 116 -5.48 -4.56 -10.50
N ASN A 117 -5.49 -5.14 -11.69
CA ASN A 117 -6.60 -6.02 -12.12
C ASN A 117 -6.84 -7.22 -11.18
N GLY A 118 -5.82 -7.65 -10.43
CA GLY A 118 -5.95 -8.67 -9.41
C GLY A 118 -6.31 -8.11 -8.03
N ILE A 119 -5.75 -6.96 -7.67
CA ILE A 119 -5.91 -6.36 -6.33
C ILE A 119 -7.30 -5.69 -6.19
N ASP A 120 -7.68 -4.82 -7.14
CA ASP A 120 -8.90 -4.00 -7.05
C ASP A 120 -10.19 -4.81 -6.88
N PRO A 121 -10.41 -5.93 -7.59
CA PRO A 121 -11.61 -6.73 -7.37
C PRO A 121 -11.76 -7.24 -5.94
N ILE A 122 -10.65 -7.58 -5.28
CA ILE A 122 -10.66 -8.01 -3.88
C ILE A 122 -11.00 -6.84 -2.96
N LEU A 123 -10.41 -5.66 -3.21
CA LEU A 123 -10.71 -4.46 -2.44
C LEU A 123 -12.18 -4.07 -2.54
N ILE A 124 -12.75 -4.09 -3.74
CA ILE A 124 -14.15 -3.78 -4.00
C ILE A 124 -15.05 -4.82 -3.32
N ALA A 125 -14.77 -6.11 -3.49
CA ALA A 125 -15.57 -7.19 -2.92
C ALA A 125 -15.56 -7.18 -1.39
N THR A 126 -14.47 -6.72 -0.75
CA THR A 126 -14.33 -6.66 0.71
C THR A 126 -14.68 -5.29 1.31
N GLY A 127 -15.19 -4.36 0.48
CA GLY A 127 -15.60 -3.02 0.92
C GLY A 127 -14.43 -2.12 1.35
N ASN A 128 -13.22 -2.38 0.84
CA ASN A 128 -12.05 -1.54 1.07
C ASN A 128 -11.98 -0.39 0.07
N ASP A 129 -11.25 0.66 0.40
CA ASP A 129 -11.07 1.84 -0.45
C ASP A 129 -9.98 1.57 -1.51
N TRP A 130 -10.40 1.07 -2.68
CA TRP A 130 -9.53 0.77 -3.80
C TRP A 130 -8.77 2.01 -4.31
N ARG A 131 -9.39 3.19 -4.29
CA ARG A 131 -8.76 4.44 -4.75
C ARG A 131 -7.60 4.86 -3.85
N ALA A 132 -7.76 4.69 -2.55
CA ALA A 132 -6.70 4.97 -1.58
C ALA A 132 -5.52 4.00 -1.75
N VAL A 133 -5.80 2.72 -2.01
CA VAL A 133 -4.76 1.71 -2.27
C VAL A 133 -4.05 1.99 -3.59
N GLU A 134 -4.77 2.28 -4.68
CA GLU A 134 -4.15 2.68 -5.95
C GLU A 134 -3.24 3.90 -5.79
N ALA A 135 -3.72 4.96 -5.14
CA ALA A 135 -2.93 6.16 -4.89
C ALA A 135 -1.61 5.84 -4.16
N GLY A 136 -1.68 5.00 -3.11
CA GLY A 136 -0.51 4.56 -2.36
C GLY A 136 0.45 3.71 -3.20
N VAL A 137 -0.07 2.75 -3.95
CA VAL A 137 0.72 1.86 -4.82
C VAL A 137 1.43 2.64 -5.92
N HIS A 138 0.72 3.54 -6.63
CA HIS A 138 1.30 4.34 -7.71
C HIS A 138 2.31 5.37 -7.20
N ALA A 139 2.05 6.00 -6.06
CA ALA A 139 3.03 6.88 -5.41
C ALA A 139 4.30 6.11 -5.00
N TYR A 140 4.14 4.91 -4.46
CA TYR A 140 5.26 4.03 -4.12
C TYR A 140 6.06 3.58 -5.34
N ALA A 141 5.39 3.28 -6.45
CA ALA A 141 6.04 2.94 -7.72
C ALA A 141 6.92 4.08 -8.26
N ALA A 142 6.64 5.34 -7.91
CA ALA A 142 7.37 6.53 -8.33
C ALA A 142 8.40 7.04 -7.29
N ARG A 143 8.58 6.37 -6.14
CA ARG A 143 9.39 6.84 -4.99
C ARG A 143 10.85 7.10 -5.31
N SER A 144 11.39 6.50 -6.37
CA SER A 144 12.78 6.68 -6.81
C SER A 144 12.99 7.87 -7.76
N GLY A 145 11.93 8.68 -8.01
CA GLY A 145 11.96 9.75 -9.00
C GLY A 145 11.55 9.32 -10.41
N GLN A 146 11.43 8.02 -10.66
CA GLN A 146 10.91 7.43 -11.88
C GLN A 146 9.85 6.39 -11.54
N TYR A 147 8.74 6.38 -12.28
CA TYR A 147 7.70 5.37 -12.14
C TYR A 147 8.21 4.01 -12.64
N ARG A 148 8.15 2.98 -11.76
CA ARG A 148 8.68 1.64 -11.99
C ARG A 148 7.64 0.57 -11.70
N SER A 149 7.93 -0.66 -12.15
CA SER A 149 7.16 -1.84 -11.76
C SER A 149 7.21 -2.08 -10.24
N ILE A 150 6.08 -2.50 -9.66
CA ILE A 150 6.00 -2.99 -8.28
C ILE A 150 6.22 -4.50 -8.18
N THR A 151 6.45 -5.16 -9.32
CA THR A 151 6.77 -6.58 -9.42
C THR A 151 8.14 -6.78 -10.06
N THR A 152 8.79 -7.87 -9.69
CA THR A 152 10.02 -8.35 -10.35
C THR A 152 9.92 -9.85 -10.58
N TRP A 153 10.40 -10.29 -11.75
CA TRP A 153 10.55 -11.69 -12.08
C TRP A 153 12.00 -11.96 -12.48
N THR A 154 12.61 -12.96 -11.88
CA THR A 154 13.99 -13.37 -12.15
C THR A 154 14.06 -14.87 -12.43
N TYR A 155 14.89 -15.26 -13.40
CA TYR A 155 15.14 -16.67 -13.72
C TYR A 155 16.47 -17.12 -13.14
N GLN A 156 16.47 -18.22 -12.41
CA GLN A 156 17.67 -18.79 -11.78
C GLN A 156 17.63 -20.32 -11.85
N GLY A 157 18.38 -20.90 -12.78
CA GLY A 157 18.63 -22.36 -12.82
C GLY A 157 17.36 -23.22 -12.82
N GLY A 158 16.45 -23.00 -13.74
CA GLY A 158 15.18 -23.71 -13.85
C GLY A 158 14.07 -23.23 -12.91
N LYS A 159 14.32 -22.13 -12.17
CA LYS A 159 13.34 -21.52 -11.28
C LYS A 159 13.01 -20.10 -11.71
N LEU A 160 11.72 -19.79 -11.74
CA LEU A 160 11.23 -18.43 -11.93
C LEU A 160 10.78 -17.88 -10.56
N ILE A 161 11.38 -16.80 -10.13
CA ILE A 161 11.11 -16.16 -8.84
C ILE A 161 10.37 -14.84 -9.09
N GLY A 162 9.13 -14.76 -8.60
CA GLY A 162 8.31 -13.56 -8.64
C GLY A 162 8.23 -12.91 -7.28
N VAL A 163 8.33 -11.57 -7.23
CA VAL A 163 8.16 -10.76 -6.03
C VAL A 163 7.28 -9.56 -6.35
N LEU A 164 6.31 -9.29 -5.49
CA LEU A 164 5.56 -8.04 -5.44
C LEU A 164 5.82 -7.36 -4.10
N GLU A 165 6.04 -6.07 -4.12
CA GLU A 165 6.14 -5.23 -2.92
C GLU A 165 5.42 -3.91 -3.12
N ALA A 166 4.45 -3.60 -2.26
CA ALA A 166 3.69 -2.36 -2.31
C ALA A 166 2.96 -2.08 -0.97
N PRO A 167 2.61 -0.81 -0.67
CA PRO A 167 1.75 -0.48 0.45
C PRO A 167 0.28 -0.81 0.10
N ILE A 168 -0.21 -1.94 0.58
CA ILE A 168 -1.60 -2.38 0.41
C ILE A 168 -2.33 -2.19 1.73
N VAL A 169 -2.87 -0.99 1.95
CA VAL A 169 -3.52 -0.61 3.21
C VAL A 169 -5.00 -0.96 3.17
N VAL A 170 -5.37 -2.01 3.89
CA VAL A 170 -6.73 -2.55 3.95
C VAL A 170 -7.19 -2.70 5.39
N GLY A 171 -8.50 -2.91 5.57
CA GLY A 171 -9.09 -3.26 6.86
C GLY A 171 -10.07 -4.41 6.72
N THR A 172 -10.24 -5.15 7.81
CA THR A 172 -11.25 -6.21 7.96
C THR A 172 -12.38 -5.82 8.91
N VAL A 173 -12.23 -4.66 9.56
CA VAL A 173 -13.20 -4.14 10.55
C VAL A 173 -13.51 -2.66 10.30
N GLY A 174 -14.73 -2.26 10.67
CA GLY A 174 -15.20 -0.88 10.56
C GLY A 174 -15.70 -0.48 9.18
N GLY A 175 -16.28 0.72 9.07
CA GLY A 175 -16.75 1.32 7.80
C GLY A 175 -17.69 0.43 7.00
N VAL A 176 -17.55 0.47 5.68
CA VAL A 176 -18.35 -0.30 4.72
C VAL A 176 -18.19 -1.80 4.92
N THR A 177 -16.99 -2.26 5.28
CA THR A 177 -16.66 -3.67 5.55
C THR A 177 -17.61 -4.30 6.56
N LYS A 178 -18.01 -3.55 7.60
CA LYS A 178 -18.95 -4.03 8.63
C LYS A 178 -20.41 -3.87 8.25
N LEU A 179 -20.75 -2.89 7.42
CA LEU A 179 -22.13 -2.50 7.13
C LEU A 179 -22.70 -3.18 5.88
N HIS A 180 -21.84 -3.51 4.91
CA HIS A 180 -22.27 -4.06 3.63
C HIS A 180 -22.33 -5.60 3.67
N PRO A 181 -23.50 -6.23 3.47
CA PRO A 181 -23.65 -7.69 3.57
C PRO A 181 -22.73 -8.46 2.62
N THR A 182 -22.54 -7.98 1.39
CA THR A 182 -21.68 -8.63 0.40
C THR A 182 -20.20 -8.57 0.83
N ALA A 183 -19.74 -7.46 1.44
CA ALA A 183 -18.39 -7.37 1.94
C ALA A 183 -18.15 -8.36 3.10
N GLN A 184 -19.11 -8.49 4.00
CA GLN A 184 -19.04 -9.50 5.08
C GLN A 184 -19.02 -10.92 4.53
N MET A 185 -19.86 -11.21 3.53
CA MET A 185 -19.87 -12.50 2.85
C MET A 185 -18.52 -12.81 2.20
N SER A 186 -17.94 -11.85 1.48
CA SER A 186 -16.64 -12.00 0.82
C SER A 186 -15.52 -12.28 1.83
N LEU A 187 -15.46 -11.54 2.94
CA LEU A 187 -14.49 -11.78 4.01
C LEU A 187 -14.68 -13.16 4.66
N SER A 188 -15.94 -13.57 4.85
CA SER A 188 -16.25 -14.89 5.40
C SER A 188 -15.82 -16.02 4.46
N MET A 189 -16.00 -15.84 3.15
CA MET A 189 -15.54 -16.80 2.12
C MET A 189 -14.01 -16.89 2.08
N LEU A 190 -13.31 -15.76 2.20
CA LEU A 190 -11.85 -15.70 2.25
C LEU A 190 -11.29 -16.28 3.56
N LYS A 191 -12.11 -16.36 4.62
CA LYS A 191 -11.71 -16.82 5.97
C LYS A 191 -10.54 -16.04 6.55
N VAL A 192 -10.41 -14.77 6.21
CA VAL A 192 -9.33 -13.92 6.73
C VAL A 192 -9.57 -13.54 8.19
N SER A 193 -8.51 -13.57 8.97
CA SER A 193 -8.54 -13.27 10.41
C SER A 193 -8.04 -11.86 10.73
N SER A 194 -7.32 -11.20 9.80
CA SER A 194 -6.71 -9.89 10.04
C SER A 194 -6.55 -9.08 8.75
N ALA A 195 -6.38 -7.76 8.90
CA ALA A 195 -6.05 -6.87 7.79
C ALA A 195 -4.70 -7.24 7.14
N SER A 196 -3.73 -7.68 7.92
CA SER A 196 -2.43 -8.16 7.42
C SER A 196 -2.58 -9.40 6.53
N GLU A 197 -3.47 -10.32 6.86
CA GLU A 197 -3.74 -11.50 6.03
C GLU A 197 -4.44 -11.10 4.73
N LEU A 198 -5.44 -10.21 4.79
CA LEU A 198 -6.13 -9.70 3.60
C LEU A 198 -5.15 -8.99 2.65
N SER A 199 -4.25 -8.14 3.16
CA SER A 199 -3.26 -7.44 2.33
C SER A 199 -2.31 -8.41 1.63
N ARG A 200 -1.91 -9.51 2.28
CA ARG A 200 -1.08 -10.58 1.67
C ARG A 200 -1.82 -11.34 0.58
N ILE A 201 -3.12 -11.58 0.76
CA ILE A 201 -3.96 -12.18 -0.29
C ILE A 201 -4.02 -11.25 -1.51
N CYS A 202 -4.27 -9.94 -1.30
CA CYS A 202 -4.25 -8.96 -2.38
C CYS A 202 -2.91 -8.96 -3.13
N ALA A 203 -1.79 -8.96 -2.41
CA ALA A 203 -0.45 -9.00 -3.01
C ALA A 203 -0.20 -10.29 -3.80
N ALA A 204 -0.61 -11.44 -3.27
CA ALA A 204 -0.45 -12.73 -3.95
C ALA A 204 -1.27 -12.80 -5.24
N VAL A 205 -2.52 -12.36 -5.21
CA VAL A 205 -3.39 -12.33 -6.39
C VAL A 205 -2.88 -11.33 -7.42
N GLY A 206 -2.41 -10.14 -6.99
CA GLY A 206 -1.78 -9.16 -7.87
C GLY A 206 -0.54 -9.71 -8.57
N LEU A 207 0.31 -10.45 -7.86
CA LEU A 207 1.51 -11.09 -8.43
C LEU A 207 1.14 -12.17 -9.46
N VAL A 208 0.15 -13.02 -9.15
CA VAL A 208 -0.32 -14.06 -10.09
C VAL A 208 -0.97 -13.44 -11.31
N GLN A 209 -1.79 -12.40 -11.13
CA GLN A 209 -2.41 -11.67 -12.24
C GLN A 209 -1.37 -11.03 -13.16
N ASN A 210 -0.28 -10.50 -12.59
CA ASN A 210 0.83 -9.94 -13.37
C ASN A 210 1.52 -10.97 -14.26
N LEU A 211 1.70 -12.21 -13.77
CA LEU A 211 2.30 -13.28 -14.57
C LEU A 211 1.37 -13.77 -15.68
N GLY A 212 0.05 -13.78 -15.43
CA GLY A 212 -0.95 -14.29 -16.37
C GLY A 212 -1.36 -13.31 -17.48
N ALA A 213 -0.97 -12.03 -17.36
CA ALA A 213 -1.29 -10.97 -18.33
C ALA A 213 -0.14 -10.75 -19.32
#